data_bd0de57992d734039acafcc673b95b69
#
_entry.id   bd0de57992d734039acafcc673b95b69
#
_cell.length_a   1.000
_cell.length_b   1.000
_cell.length_c   1.000
_cell.angle_alpha   90.00
_cell.angle_beta   90.00
_cell.angle_gamma   90.00
#
_symmetry.space_group_name_H-M   'P 1'
#
loop_
_entity.id
_entity.type
_entity.pdbx_description
1 polymer ?
#
loop_
_entity_poly.entity_id
_entity_poly.type
_entity_poly.pdbx_seq_one_letter_code
_entity_poly.pdbx_strand_id
1 'polypeptide(L)'
;LENAIYMSMRNDISFVVDGRLSLYEHQSTYSPNLPLRFLFYISNLYSGMTREANLYGTRTVKIPGPEFLIFYNGREEMPERQVLRLSDMFTAKGEQCGLELEAVMLNLCGEHNRKLKEACRSLRDYAEYTDRIRKYVREMELEDAVERAIRECIGEGILKEFLEKHRAEAKSMSIFEYDQEKHMRMEREEAWEEGHAEGFAEGQTELLQNIIRKKLKKGENVCRIATDLEAEEAVIRKFVKEIEEAEEENT
;
A
#
# COMPACT_ATOMS: atom_id res chain seq x y z
N LEU A 1 -16.05 6.08 -20.17
CA LEU A 1 -16.11 5.60 -18.77
C LEU A 1 -14.73 5.25 -18.19
N GLU A 2 -13.73 4.94 -19.03
CA GLU A 2 -12.39 4.54 -18.61
C GLU A 2 -11.56 5.67 -18.01
N ASN A 3 -11.85 6.91 -18.33
CA ASN A 3 -11.03 8.05 -17.89
C ASN A 3 -11.44 8.67 -16.54
N ALA A 4 -12.62 8.33 -16.01
CA ALA A 4 -13.13 9.01 -14.79
C ALA A 4 -12.38 8.61 -13.51
N ILE A 5 -11.87 7.39 -13.43
CA ILE A 5 -11.14 6.89 -12.23
C ILE A 5 -9.73 7.50 -12.17
N TYR A 6 -9.05 7.63 -13.32
CA TYR A 6 -7.70 8.17 -13.40
C TYR A 6 -7.63 9.71 -13.28
N MET A 7 -8.71 10.42 -13.62
CA MET A 7 -8.77 11.88 -13.53
C MET A 7 -8.80 12.41 -12.09
N SER A 8 -9.09 11.58 -11.10
CA SER A 8 -9.10 11.95 -9.68
C SER A 8 -7.77 11.70 -8.97
N MET A 9 -6.84 10.94 -9.57
CA MET A 9 -5.53 10.69 -8.98
C MET A 9 -4.62 11.91 -9.14
N ARG A 10 -4.26 12.53 -8.02
CA ARG A 10 -3.31 13.65 -7.95
C ARG A 10 -2.31 13.37 -6.84
N ASN A 11 -1.07 13.78 -7.03
CA ASN A 11 -0.09 13.79 -5.94
C ASN A 11 -0.37 14.97 -5.01
N ASP A 12 0.09 14.88 -3.77
CA ASP A 12 -0.16 15.90 -2.76
C ASP A 12 0.50 17.23 -3.13
N ILE A 13 1.77 17.21 -3.50
CA ILE A 13 2.52 18.43 -3.87
C ILE A 13 3.47 18.11 -5.03
N SER A 14 3.50 18.99 -6.02
CA SER A 14 4.52 19.01 -7.05
C SER A 14 4.99 20.42 -7.37
N PHE A 15 6.30 20.57 -7.62
CA PHE A 15 6.88 21.84 -8.02
C PHE A 15 8.14 21.65 -8.85
N VAL A 16 8.51 22.70 -9.61
CA VAL A 16 9.72 22.70 -10.43
C VAL A 16 10.72 23.70 -9.85
N VAL A 17 11.93 23.21 -9.52
CA VAL A 17 13.06 24.05 -9.08
C VAL A 17 14.30 23.61 -9.84
N ASP A 18 15.02 24.58 -10.40
CA ASP A 18 16.28 24.37 -11.13
C ASP A 18 16.22 23.23 -12.17
N GLY A 19 15.10 23.15 -12.90
CA GLY A 19 14.91 22.15 -13.96
C GLY A 19 14.61 20.72 -13.46
N ARG A 20 14.35 20.54 -12.17
CA ARG A 20 13.86 19.29 -11.54
C ARG A 20 12.40 19.45 -11.16
N LEU A 21 11.62 18.43 -11.43
CA LEU A 21 10.23 18.31 -11.03
C LEU A 21 10.14 17.38 -9.83
N SER A 22 9.97 17.92 -8.63
CA SER A 22 9.81 17.13 -7.41
C SER A 22 8.33 16.85 -7.17
N LEU A 23 8.01 15.58 -6.97
CA LEU A 23 6.69 15.10 -6.56
C LEU A 23 6.80 14.56 -5.14
N TYR A 24 6.03 15.13 -4.24
CA TYR A 24 5.92 14.69 -2.85
C TYR A 24 4.57 14.03 -2.62
N GLU A 25 4.60 12.94 -1.86
CA GLU A 25 3.42 12.20 -1.42
C GLU A 25 3.55 11.93 0.06
N HIS A 26 2.49 12.17 0.81
CA HIS A 26 2.41 11.80 2.21
C HIS A 26 1.66 10.47 2.36
N GLN A 27 2.15 9.57 3.21
CA GLN A 27 1.54 8.26 3.44
C GLN A 27 1.50 7.92 4.93
N SER A 28 0.32 7.74 5.46
CA SER A 28 0.09 7.19 6.81
C SER A 28 -0.01 5.66 6.81
N THR A 29 -0.25 5.06 5.65
CA THR A 29 -0.29 3.61 5.44
C THR A 29 0.68 3.24 4.32
N TYR A 30 1.49 2.21 4.53
CA TYR A 30 2.41 1.73 3.51
C TYR A 30 1.67 1.20 2.28
N SER A 31 2.05 1.67 1.10
CA SER A 31 1.54 1.18 -0.18
C SER A 31 2.70 0.84 -1.12
N PRO A 32 2.88 -0.43 -1.49
CA PRO A 32 3.89 -0.84 -2.47
C PRO A 32 3.59 -0.34 -3.89
N ASN A 33 2.35 0.10 -4.14
CA ASN A 33 1.87 0.54 -5.46
C ASN A 33 2.20 2.00 -5.79
N LEU A 34 2.90 2.71 -4.92
CA LEU A 34 3.26 4.12 -5.13
C LEU A 34 4.07 4.39 -6.40
N PRO A 35 5.02 3.55 -6.84
CA PRO A 35 5.72 3.79 -8.12
C PRO A 35 4.78 3.86 -9.32
N LEU A 36 3.74 3.01 -9.36
CA LEU A 36 2.74 3.05 -10.43
C LEU A 36 1.86 4.30 -10.34
N ARG A 37 1.49 4.73 -9.14
CA ARG A 37 0.75 5.99 -8.94
C ARG A 37 1.58 7.18 -9.41
N PHE A 38 2.86 7.24 -9.06
CA PHE A 38 3.76 8.29 -9.54
C PHE A 38 3.92 8.31 -11.05
N LEU A 39 3.94 7.15 -11.71
CA LEU A 39 3.97 7.06 -13.17
C LEU A 39 2.74 7.76 -13.78
N PHE A 40 1.55 7.56 -13.22
CA PHE A 40 0.35 8.27 -13.69
C PHE A 40 0.40 9.76 -13.38
N TYR A 41 0.88 10.16 -12.22
CA TYR A 41 1.02 11.58 -11.87
C TYR A 41 1.96 12.31 -12.80
N ILE A 42 3.16 11.75 -13.02
CA ILE A 42 4.16 12.38 -13.89
C ILE A 42 3.72 12.42 -15.36
N SER A 43 3.04 11.38 -15.84
CA SER A 43 2.45 11.33 -17.17
C SER A 43 1.46 12.48 -17.39
N ASN A 44 0.57 12.70 -16.42
CA ASN A 44 -0.39 13.79 -16.47
C ASN A 44 0.28 15.16 -16.43
N LEU A 45 1.29 15.35 -15.58
CA LEU A 45 2.04 16.60 -15.48
C LEU A 45 2.79 16.90 -16.78
N TYR A 46 3.49 15.93 -17.36
CA TYR A 46 4.19 16.11 -18.62
C TYR A 46 3.23 16.35 -19.79
N SER A 47 2.09 15.65 -19.82
CA SER A 47 1.03 15.91 -20.80
C SER A 47 0.55 17.36 -20.74
N GLY A 48 0.35 17.89 -19.52
CA GLY A 48 -0.01 19.28 -19.32
C GLY A 48 1.08 20.26 -19.77
N MET A 49 2.34 20.01 -19.38
CA MET A 49 3.50 20.87 -19.71
C MET A 49 3.81 20.89 -21.19
N THR A 50 3.52 19.81 -21.92
CA THR A 50 3.85 19.67 -23.34
C THR A 50 2.66 19.88 -24.27
N ARG A 51 1.52 20.34 -23.74
CA ARG A 51 0.26 20.48 -24.51
C ARG A 51 0.41 21.25 -25.82
N GLU A 52 1.23 22.32 -25.82
CA GLU A 52 1.47 23.18 -26.98
C GLU A 52 2.75 22.80 -27.75
N ALA A 53 3.48 21.76 -27.28
CA ALA A 53 4.70 21.33 -27.91
C ALA A 53 4.42 20.40 -29.10
N ASN A 54 5.15 20.56 -30.20
CA ASN A 54 5.08 19.64 -31.33
C ASN A 54 5.94 18.40 -31.06
N LEU A 55 5.33 17.37 -30.47
CA LEU A 55 5.99 16.10 -30.16
C LEU A 55 6.34 15.26 -31.40
N TYR A 56 5.75 15.56 -32.56
CA TYR A 56 6.02 14.91 -33.85
C TYR A 56 7.09 15.64 -34.64
N GLY A 57 7.60 16.75 -34.12
CA GLY A 57 8.65 17.53 -34.78
C GLY A 57 10.02 16.88 -34.64
N THR A 58 10.99 17.41 -35.39
CA THR A 58 12.39 16.95 -35.39
C THR A 58 13.21 17.52 -34.24
N ARG A 59 12.68 18.46 -33.49
CA ARG A 59 13.36 19.07 -32.33
C ARG A 59 12.97 18.39 -31.02
N THR A 60 13.96 18.06 -30.20
CA THR A 60 13.73 17.50 -28.87
C THR A 60 13.01 18.48 -27.97
N VAL A 61 11.88 18.11 -27.45
CA VAL A 61 11.17 18.84 -26.39
C VAL A 61 11.86 18.56 -25.05
N LYS A 62 12.27 19.60 -24.36
CA LYS A 62 12.91 19.50 -23.04
C LYS A 62 11.85 19.55 -21.93
N ILE A 63 11.96 18.63 -21.00
CA ILE A 63 11.12 18.52 -19.81
C ILE A 63 11.99 18.44 -18.56
N PRO A 64 11.52 18.89 -17.37
CA PRO A 64 12.26 18.76 -16.13
C PRO A 64 12.39 17.28 -15.73
N GLY A 65 13.55 16.90 -15.17
CA GLY A 65 13.75 15.55 -14.63
C GLY A 65 12.90 15.34 -13.36
N PRO A 66 12.21 14.20 -13.20
CA PRO A 66 11.35 13.96 -12.06
C PRO A 66 12.14 13.40 -10.87
N GLU A 67 11.74 13.78 -9.66
CA GLU A 67 12.15 13.18 -8.39
C GLU A 67 10.89 12.81 -7.60
N PHE A 68 10.85 11.59 -7.05
CA PHE A 68 9.70 11.07 -6.33
C PHE A 68 10.07 10.80 -4.88
N LEU A 69 9.41 11.52 -3.97
CA LEU A 69 9.65 11.44 -2.53
C LEU A 69 8.35 11.12 -1.79
N ILE A 70 8.43 10.17 -0.88
CA ILE A 70 7.34 9.75 -0.02
C ILE A 70 7.72 10.02 1.41
N PHE A 71 6.90 10.80 2.11
CA PHE A 71 7.03 11.01 3.54
C PHE A 71 6.08 10.03 4.25
N TYR A 72 6.67 8.99 4.84
CA TYR A 72 5.92 8.02 5.60
C TYR A 72 5.81 8.44 7.06
N ASN A 73 4.58 8.44 7.55
CA ASN A 73 4.24 8.79 8.90
C ASN A 73 3.18 7.80 9.46
N GLY A 74 3.33 6.51 9.16
CA GLY A 74 2.40 5.46 9.55
C GLY A 74 2.73 4.80 10.89
N ARG A 75 1.99 3.72 11.20
CA ARG A 75 2.16 2.94 12.45
C ARG A 75 3.01 1.70 12.28
N GLU A 76 3.14 1.21 11.05
CA GLU A 76 3.95 0.04 10.77
C GLU A 76 5.43 0.39 10.96
N GLU A 77 6.17 -0.54 11.52
CA GLU A 77 7.63 -0.38 11.66
C GLU A 77 8.27 -0.43 10.28
N MET A 78 8.79 0.69 9.83
CA MET A 78 9.39 0.85 8.51
C MET A 78 10.83 1.34 8.64
N PRO A 79 11.73 0.94 7.72
CA PRO A 79 13.12 1.41 7.73
C PRO A 79 13.17 2.93 7.57
N GLU A 80 14.26 3.55 8.05
CA GLU A 80 14.48 5.00 7.95
C GLU A 80 14.35 5.52 6.51
N ARG A 81 14.85 4.72 5.54
CA ARG A 81 14.79 5.00 4.12
C ARG A 81 14.56 3.72 3.33
N GLN A 82 13.63 3.77 2.37
CA GLN A 82 13.36 2.68 1.45
C GLN A 82 13.23 3.22 0.01
N VAL A 83 13.67 2.45 -0.97
CA VAL A 83 13.45 2.73 -2.39
C VAL A 83 12.42 1.76 -2.91
N LEU A 84 11.33 2.30 -3.45
CA LEU A 84 10.29 1.54 -4.13
C LEU A 84 10.53 1.65 -5.64
N ARG A 85 10.47 0.52 -6.34
CA ARG A 85 10.74 0.44 -7.78
C ARG A 85 9.51 -0.01 -8.55
N LEU A 86 9.30 0.59 -9.70
CA LEU A 86 8.23 0.17 -10.61
C LEU A 86 8.48 -1.25 -11.14
N SER A 87 9.74 -1.62 -11.35
CA SER A 87 10.13 -2.96 -11.79
C SER A 87 9.75 -4.08 -10.82
N ASP A 88 9.61 -3.78 -9.51
CA ASP A 88 9.17 -4.75 -8.50
C ASP A 88 7.71 -5.21 -8.74
N MET A 89 6.94 -4.45 -9.52
CA MET A 89 5.54 -4.70 -9.85
C MET A 89 5.35 -5.48 -11.15
N PHE A 90 6.41 -5.69 -11.93
CA PHE A 90 6.30 -6.40 -13.20
C PHE A 90 6.11 -7.91 -13.00
N THR A 91 5.20 -8.51 -13.77
CA THR A 91 4.90 -9.94 -13.71
C THR A 91 6.07 -10.80 -14.20
N ALA A 92 6.79 -10.34 -15.24
CA ALA A 92 8.00 -10.98 -15.74
C ALA A 92 9.23 -10.48 -14.97
N LYS A 93 9.83 -11.34 -14.16
CA LYS A 93 11.05 -11.03 -13.38
C LYS A 93 12.30 -11.31 -14.20
N GLY A 94 13.29 -10.41 -14.13
CA GLY A 94 14.62 -10.60 -14.70
C GLY A 94 14.79 -10.16 -16.17
N GLU A 95 13.78 -9.61 -16.81
CA GLU A 95 13.89 -8.98 -18.11
C GLU A 95 14.27 -7.50 -17.98
N GLN A 96 15.10 -6.99 -18.91
CA GLN A 96 15.35 -5.56 -19.01
C GLN A 96 14.10 -4.88 -19.57
N CYS A 97 13.35 -4.21 -18.71
CA CYS A 97 12.24 -3.36 -19.13
C CYS A 97 12.76 -1.96 -19.46
N GLY A 98 12.25 -1.38 -20.55
CA GLY A 98 12.60 -0.03 -20.97
C GLY A 98 11.98 1.09 -20.10
N LEU A 99 11.28 0.74 -19.04
CA LEU A 99 10.64 1.66 -18.11
C LEU A 99 11.01 1.33 -16.67
N GLU A 100 11.61 2.29 -15.96
CA GLU A 100 11.87 2.23 -14.53
C GLU A 100 11.49 3.56 -13.88
N LEU A 101 10.97 3.47 -12.67
CA LEU A 101 10.71 4.59 -11.79
C LEU A 101 11.09 4.19 -10.36
N GLU A 102 11.93 5.00 -9.73
CA GLU A 102 12.31 4.83 -8.34
C GLU A 102 11.70 5.95 -7.48
N ALA A 103 10.98 5.58 -6.43
CA ALA A 103 10.48 6.50 -5.43
C ALA A 103 11.17 6.27 -4.09
N VAL A 104 11.65 7.33 -3.47
CA VAL A 104 12.33 7.28 -2.18
C VAL A 104 11.35 7.55 -1.06
N MET A 105 11.12 6.57 -0.20
CA MET A 105 10.33 6.72 1.02
C MET A 105 11.26 7.05 2.19
N LEU A 106 10.89 8.09 2.94
CA LEU A 106 11.55 8.58 4.14
C LEU A 106 10.60 8.43 5.32
N ASN A 107 10.97 7.62 6.29
CA ASN A 107 10.20 7.42 7.52
C ASN A 107 10.39 8.63 8.45
N LEU A 108 9.30 9.30 8.85
CA LEU A 108 9.32 10.45 9.74
C LEU A 108 8.95 10.11 11.19
N CYS A 109 8.57 8.85 11.47
CA CYS A 109 8.13 8.43 12.79
C CYS A 109 9.29 8.43 13.81
N GLY A 110 9.00 8.82 15.05
CA GLY A 110 9.95 8.77 16.15
C GLY A 110 11.29 9.43 15.83
N GLU A 111 12.40 8.71 16.01
CA GLU A 111 13.75 9.23 15.80
C GLU A 111 14.26 9.12 14.35
N HIS A 112 13.50 8.52 13.44
CA HIS A 112 13.90 8.38 12.05
C HIS A 112 14.07 9.74 11.35
N ASN A 113 15.02 9.81 10.43
CA ASN A 113 15.33 10.99 9.63
C ASN A 113 15.50 12.29 10.44
N ARG A 114 16.11 12.17 11.62
CA ARG A 114 16.31 13.28 12.56
C ARG A 114 16.98 14.49 11.90
N LYS A 115 18.04 14.27 11.12
CA LYS A 115 18.76 15.35 10.43
C LYS A 115 17.84 16.11 9.45
N LEU A 116 16.93 15.40 8.76
CA LEU A 116 15.97 16.01 7.86
C LEU A 116 14.95 16.84 8.65
N LYS A 117 14.44 16.32 9.76
CA LYS A 117 13.53 17.04 10.66
C LYS A 117 14.18 18.27 11.31
N GLU A 118 15.45 18.19 11.66
CA GLU A 118 16.23 19.34 12.18
C GLU A 118 16.42 20.41 11.09
N ALA A 119 16.63 20.01 9.84
CA ALA A 119 16.81 20.93 8.71
C ALA A 119 15.49 21.55 8.22
N CYS A 120 14.35 20.91 8.43
CA CYS A 120 13.03 21.35 7.99
C CYS A 120 12.06 21.44 9.16
N ARG A 121 11.90 22.65 9.72
CA ARG A 121 11.01 22.91 10.86
C ARG A 121 9.57 22.43 10.60
N SER A 122 9.02 22.76 9.43
CA SER A 122 7.63 22.40 9.09
C SER A 122 7.42 20.89 9.08
N LEU A 123 8.41 20.12 8.58
CA LEU A 123 8.35 18.67 8.56
C LEU A 123 8.43 18.07 9.97
N ARG A 124 9.31 18.60 10.81
CA ARG A 124 9.42 18.21 12.21
C ARG A 124 8.13 18.51 12.98
N ASP A 125 7.63 19.73 12.83
CA ASP A 125 6.43 20.20 13.51
C ASP A 125 5.19 19.38 13.08
N TYR A 126 5.12 18.98 11.81
CA TYR A 126 4.07 18.10 11.31
C TYR A 126 4.17 16.67 11.89
N ALA A 127 5.38 16.08 11.93
CA ALA A 127 5.58 14.78 12.55
C ALA A 127 5.17 14.78 14.03
N GLU A 128 5.56 15.81 14.78
CA GLU A 128 5.19 16.01 16.18
C GLU A 128 3.66 16.11 16.38
N TYR A 129 2.99 16.90 15.54
CA TYR A 129 1.54 17.07 15.57
C TYR A 129 0.80 15.74 15.37
N THR A 130 1.20 14.97 14.36
CA THR A 130 0.56 13.68 14.06
C THR A 130 0.86 12.61 15.11
N ASP A 131 2.07 12.59 15.68
CA ASP A 131 2.43 11.69 16.78
C ASP A 131 1.60 11.98 18.05
N ARG A 132 1.29 13.24 18.33
CA ARG A 132 0.39 13.63 19.43
C ARG A 132 -1.02 13.14 19.22
N ILE A 133 -1.58 13.30 18.04
CA ILE A 133 -2.92 12.76 17.72
C ILE A 133 -2.93 11.26 17.98
N ARG A 134 -1.96 10.52 17.46
CA ARG A 134 -1.86 9.07 17.66
C ARG A 134 -1.75 8.64 19.11
N LYS A 135 -1.04 9.44 19.90
CA LYS A 135 -0.95 9.20 21.34
C LYS A 135 -2.32 9.37 22.02
N TYR A 136 -3.02 10.47 21.73
CA TYR A 136 -4.28 10.81 22.40
C TYR A 136 -5.45 9.92 21.97
N VAL A 137 -5.49 9.45 20.74
CA VAL A 137 -6.52 8.54 20.27
C VAL A 137 -6.53 7.19 21.03
N ARG A 138 -5.45 6.85 21.72
CA ARG A 138 -5.42 5.68 22.61
C ARG A 138 -6.17 5.89 23.92
N GLU A 139 -6.43 7.13 24.29
CA GLU A 139 -6.96 7.53 25.58
C GLU A 139 -8.35 8.19 25.49
N MET A 140 -8.71 8.71 24.31
CA MET A 140 -9.94 9.48 24.10
C MET A 140 -10.46 9.35 22.67
N GLU A 141 -11.68 9.82 22.43
CA GLU A 141 -12.29 9.84 21.10
C GLU A 141 -11.48 10.69 20.10
N LEU A 142 -11.53 10.31 18.82
CA LEU A 142 -10.72 10.89 17.77
C LEU A 142 -10.86 12.42 17.67
N GLU A 143 -12.09 12.93 17.72
CA GLU A 143 -12.33 14.37 17.61
C GLU A 143 -11.70 15.15 18.76
N ASP A 144 -11.80 14.62 19.98
CA ASP A 144 -11.22 15.22 21.18
C ASP A 144 -9.69 15.13 21.16
N ALA A 145 -9.15 14.03 20.68
CA ALA A 145 -7.72 13.83 20.51
C ALA A 145 -7.10 14.84 19.54
N VAL A 146 -7.74 15.03 18.38
CA VAL A 146 -7.31 16.02 17.37
C VAL A 146 -7.40 17.44 17.95
N GLU A 147 -8.50 17.78 18.60
CA GLU A 147 -8.72 19.11 19.18
C GLU A 147 -7.71 19.41 20.30
N ARG A 148 -7.38 18.42 21.11
CA ARG A 148 -6.36 18.53 22.15
C ARG A 148 -4.97 18.73 21.53
N ALA A 149 -4.61 17.95 20.54
CA ALA A 149 -3.33 18.05 19.84
C ALA A 149 -3.16 19.45 19.19
N ILE A 150 -4.19 19.95 18.50
CA ILE A 150 -4.19 21.29 17.91
C ILE A 150 -3.93 22.35 18.97
N ARG A 151 -4.66 22.31 20.09
CA ARG A 151 -4.54 23.31 21.15
C ARG A 151 -3.15 23.32 21.79
N GLU A 152 -2.60 22.14 22.08
CA GLU A 152 -1.26 22.01 22.69
C GLU A 152 -0.17 22.44 21.70
N CYS A 153 -0.25 22.03 20.44
CA CYS A 153 0.70 22.44 19.41
C CYS A 153 0.70 23.97 19.21
N ILE A 154 -0.45 24.61 19.18
CA ILE A 154 -0.55 26.09 19.13
C ILE A 154 0.14 26.73 20.33
N GLY A 155 -0.12 26.19 21.54
CA GLY A 155 0.48 26.69 22.80
C GLY A 155 2.01 26.59 22.82
N GLU A 156 2.57 25.57 22.18
CA GLU A 156 4.01 25.31 22.11
C GLU A 156 4.67 25.91 20.87
N GLY A 157 3.91 26.54 19.98
CA GLY A 157 4.43 27.16 18.75
C GLY A 157 4.71 26.16 17.62
N ILE A 158 4.18 24.91 17.73
CA ILE A 158 4.27 23.86 16.72
C ILE A 158 3.18 24.09 15.68
N LEU A 159 3.55 24.29 14.41
CA LEU A 159 2.63 24.67 13.32
C LEU A 159 1.66 25.82 13.69
N LYS A 160 2.03 26.69 14.62
CA LYS A 160 1.13 27.67 15.25
C LYS A 160 0.34 28.49 14.24
N GLU A 161 1.03 29.19 13.35
CA GLU A 161 0.38 30.08 12.36
C GLU A 161 -0.58 29.32 11.44
N PHE A 162 -0.22 28.09 11.05
CA PHE A 162 -1.04 27.23 10.21
C PHE A 162 -2.28 26.76 10.97
N LEU A 163 -2.11 26.22 12.17
CA LEU A 163 -3.21 25.67 12.96
C LEU A 163 -4.17 26.76 13.48
N GLU A 164 -3.69 27.97 13.76
CA GLU A 164 -4.55 29.11 14.11
C GLU A 164 -5.41 29.56 12.92
N LYS A 165 -4.80 29.63 11.71
CA LYS A 165 -5.47 30.11 10.50
C LYS A 165 -6.39 29.07 9.87
N HIS A 166 -6.01 27.80 9.90
CA HIS A 166 -6.67 26.70 9.21
C HIS A 166 -7.17 25.60 10.15
N ARG A 167 -7.58 25.96 11.38
CA ARG A 167 -7.95 25.02 12.43
C ARG A 167 -9.02 24.01 12.00
N ALA A 168 -10.09 24.48 11.37
CA ALA A 168 -11.20 23.61 10.95
C ALA A 168 -10.77 22.63 9.84
N GLU A 169 -9.96 23.11 8.90
CA GLU A 169 -9.40 22.29 7.81
C GLU A 169 -8.44 21.25 8.36
N ALA A 170 -7.51 21.65 9.24
CA ALA A 170 -6.56 20.76 9.88
C ALA A 170 -7.29 19.66 10.71
N LYS A 171 -8.33 20.02 11.45
CA LYS A 171 -9.17 19.08 12.19
C LYS A 171 -9.83 18.08 11.24
N SER A 172 -10.48 18.57 10.19
CA SER A 172 -11.17 17.72 9.22
C SER A 172 -10.22 16.77 8.47
N MET A 173 -9.06 17.28 8.06
CA MET A 173 -8.04 16.44 7.39
C MET A 173 -7.50 15.36 8.32
N SER A 174 -7.16 15.71 9.56
CA SER A 174 -6.62 14.73 10.52
C SER A 174 -7.61 13.65 10.87
N ILE A 175 -8.91 13.97 10.99
CA ILE A 175 -9.97 12.99 11.20
C ILE A 175 -10.09 12.08 9.97
N PHE A 176 -10.12 12.66 8.77
CA PHE A 176 -10.22 11.91 7.52
C PHE A 176 -9.04 10.94 7.32
N GLU A 177 -7.81 11.41 7.53
CA GLU A 177 -6.59 10.58 7.42
C GLU A 177 -6.64 9.40 8.42
N TYR A 178 -7.06 9.67 9.65
CA TYR A 178 -7.16 8.63 10.67
C TYR A 178 -8.24 7.60 10.36
N ASP A 179 -9.41 8.03 9.90
CA ASP A 179 -10.50 7.15 9.51
C ASP A 179 -10.12 6.31 8.29
N GLN A 180 -9.44 6.89 7.30
CA GLN A 180 -8.92 6.18 6.15
C GLN A 180 -7.88 5.13 6.56
N GLU A 181 -6.95 5.49 7.44
CA GLU A 181 -5.95 4.55 7.99
C GLU A 181 -6.62 3.38 8.73
N LYS A 182 -7.65 3.67 9.53
CA LYS A 182 -8.44 2.66 10.24
C LYS A 182 -9.18 1.73 9.28
N HIS A 183 -9.84 2.29 8.26
CA HIS A 183 -10.59 1.53 7.26
C HIS A 183 -9.66 0.59 6.47
N MET A 184 -8.55 1.10 5.95
CA MET A 184 -7.57 0.28 5.22
C MET A 184 -6.98 -0.84 6.08
N ARG A 185 -6.82 -0.61 7.40
CA ARG A 185 -6.36 -1.65 8.31
C ARG A 185 -7.42 -2.74 8.48
N MET A 186 -8.68 -2.36 8.67
CA MET A 186 -9.78 -3.32 8.80
C MET A 186 -9.93 -4.17 7.54
N GLU A 187 -9.91 -3.57 6.35
CA GLU A 187 -9.95 -4.30 5.09
C GLU A 187 -8.77 -5.28 4.94
N ARG A 188 -7.57 -4.89 5.41
CA ARG A 188 -6.40 -5.77 5.38
C ARG A 188 -6.53 -6.94 6.35
N GLU A 189 -7.05 -6.69 7.56
CA GLU A 189 -7.31 -7.72 8.56
C GLU A 189 -8.35 -8.72 8.05
N GLU A 190 -9.46 -8.23 7.49
CA GLU A 190 -10.52 -9.05 6.89
C GLU A 190 -9.98 -9.90 5.71
N ALA A 191 -9.26 -9.29 4.76
CA ALA A 191 -8.66 -10.01 3.64
C ALA A 191 -7.62 -11.05 4.10
N TRP A 192 -6.88 -10.77 5.17
CA TRP A 192 -5.93 -11.72 5.75
C TRP A 192 -6.65 -12.91 6.40
N GLU A 193 -7.73 -12.65 7.16
CA GLU A 193 -8.54 -13.70 7.80
C GLU A 193 -9.20 -14.60 6.75
N GLU A 194 -9.80 -14.00 5.69
CA GLU A 194 -10.39 -14.74 4.58
C GLU A 194 -9.33 -15.60 3.86
N GLY A 195 -8.22 -15.00 3.43
CA GLY A 195 -7.15 -15.74 2.74
C GLY A 195 -6.50 -16.80 3.60
N HIS A 196 -6.38 -16.58 4.92
CA HIS A 196 -5.88 -17.59 5.84
C HIS A 196 -6.86 -18.76 5.99
N ALA A 197 -8.16 -18.47 6.10
CA ALA A 197 -9.19 -19.49 6.21
C ALA A 197 -9.29 -20.35 4.91
N GLU A 198 -9.26 -19.69 3.74
CA GLU A 198 -9.25 -20.36 2.44
C GLU A 198 -7.99 -21.23 2.27
N GLY A 199 -6.81 -20.67 2.51
CA GLY A 199 -5.54 -21.41 2.38
C GLY A 199 -5.44 -22.60 3.35
N PHE A 200 -6.01 -22.48 4.56
CA PHE A 200 -6.09 -23.58 5.51
C PHE A 200 -7.02 -24.69 5.00
N ALA A 201 -8.20 -24.34 4.47
CA ALA A 201 -9.16 -25.29 3.91
C ALA A 201 -8.60 -26.00 2.67
N GLU A 202 -7.94 -25.24 1.77
CA GLU A 202 -7.26 -25.79 0.59
C GLU A 202 -6.13 -26.74 1.00
N GLY A 203 -5.29 -26.34 1.94
CA GLY A 203 -4.20 -27.18 2.45
C GLY A 203 -4.67 -28.48 3.09
N GLN A 204 -5.77 -28.45 3.84
CA GLN A 204 -6.40 -29.66 4.39
C GLN A 204 -6.93 -30.56 3.27
N THR A 205 -7.58 -29.97 2.26
CA THR A 205 -8.11 -30.70 1.10
C THR A 205 -6.99 -31.37 0.31
N GLU A 206 -5.91 -30.63 0.03
CA GLU A 206 -4.74 -31.16 -0.70
C GLU A 206 -4.05 -32.30 0.08
N LEU A 207 -3.89 -32.10 1.40
CA LEU A 207 -3.32 -33.16 2.26
C LEU A 207 -4.17 -34.43 2.20
N LEU A 208 -5.49 -34.29 2.32
CA LEU A 208 -6.42 -35.40 2.27
C LEU A 208 -6.38 -36.13 0.91
N GLN A 209 -6.41 -35.38 -0.19
CA GLN A 209 -6.27 -35.92 -1.54
C GLN A 209 -4.94 -36.68 -1.72
N ASN A 210 -3.83 -36.14 -1.19
CA ASN A 210 -2.53 -36.79 -1.26
C ASN A 210 -2.49 -38.11 -0.46
N ILE A 211 -3.15 -38.16 0.70
CA ILE A 211 -3.28 -39.40 1.49
C ILE A 211 -4.12 -40.42 0.74
N ILE A 212 -5.28 -40.03 0.22
CA ILE A 212 -6.18 -40.89 -0.56
C ILE A 212 -5.44 -41.46 -1.79
N ARG A 213 -4.75 -40.59 -2.56
CA ARG A 213 -3.97 -41.00 -3.74
C ARG A 213 -2.89 -42.04 -3.38
N LYS A 214 -2.19 -41.87 -2.27
CA LYS A 214 -1.18 -42.83 -1.80
C LYS A 214 -1.80 -44.19 -1.42
N LYS A 215 -2.99 -44.19 -0.79
CA LYS A 215 -3.70 -45.39 -0.39
C LYS A 215 -4.27 -46.15 -1.61
N LEU A 216 -4.84 -45.42 -2.58
CA LEU A 216 -5.28 -46.01 -3.86
C LEU A 216 -4.14 -46.70 -4.60
N LYS A 217 -2.95 -46.08 -4.68
CA LYS A 217 -1.76 -46.65 -5.28
C LYS A 217 -1.28 -47.95 -4.57
N LYS A 218 -1.64 -48.14 -3.31
CA LYS A 218 -1.38 -49.38 -2.55
C LYS A 218 -2.46 -50.43 -2.77
N GLY A 219 -3.50 -50.17 -3.56
CA GLY A 219 -4.60 -51.08 -3.84
C GLY A 219 -5.68 -51.11 -2.74
N GLU A 220 -5.72 -50.11 -1.86
CA GLU A 220 -6.77 -50.05 -0.84
C GLU A 220 -8.09 -49.58 -1.49
N ASN A 221 -9.21 -50.18 -1.08
CA ASN A 221 -10.52 -49.75 -1.58
C ASN A 221 -11.12 -48.62 -0.79
N VAL A 222 -12.11 -47.90 -1.36
CA VAL A 222 -12.74 -46.74 -0.79
C VAL A 222 -13.28 -46.94 0.63
N CYS A 223 -13.90 -48.11 0.89
CA CYS A 223 -14.46 -48.43 2.20
C CYS A 223 -13.37 -48.50 3.28
N ARG A 224 -12.22 -49.09 2.95
CA ARG A 224 -11.07 -49.18 3.87
C ARG A 224 -10.43 -47.81 4.09
N ILE A 225 -10.30 -47.02 3.03
CA ILE A 225 -9.78 -45.63 3.13
C ILE A 225 -10.68 -44.79 4.03
N ALA A 226 -12.00 -44.87 3.87
CA ALA A 226 -12.97 -44.18 4.68
C ALA A 226 -12.87 -44.56 6.18
N THR A 227 -12.73 -45.87 6.46
CA THR A 227 -12.53 -46.36 7.82
C THR A 227 -11.23 -45.84 8.44
N ASP A 228 -10.12 -45.91 7.70
CA ASP A 228 -8.79 -45.48 8.19
C ASP A 228 -8.70 -43.96 8.44
N LEU A 229 -9.48 -43.16 7.69
CA LEU A 229 -9.51 -41.70 7.82
C LEU A 229 -10.68 -41.21 8.69
N GLU A 230 -11.44 -42.13 9.28
CA GLU A 230 -12.63 -41.82 10.09
C GLU A 230 -13.61 -40.87 9.38
N ALA A 231 -13.74 -41.04 8.04
CA ALA A 231 -14.54 -40.20 7.16
C ALA A 231 -15.71 -40.96 6.55
N GLU A 232 -16.74 -40.26 6.13
CA GLU A 232 -17.86 -40.85 5.41
C GLU A 232 -17.41 -41.37 4.03
N GLU A 233 -17.85 -42.55 3.67
CA GLU A 233 -17.51 -43.18 2.38
C GLU A 233 -17.90 -42.30 1.17
N ALA A 234 -19.01 -41.56 1.28
CA ALA A 234 -19.48 -40.63 0.25
C ALA A 234 -18.47 -39.51 -0.01
N VAL A 235 -17.82 -38.99 1.04
CA VAL A 235 -16.79 -37.93 0.95
C VAL A 235 -15.55 -38.49 0.26
N ILE A 236 -15.09 -39.68 0.65
CA ILE A 236 -13.93 -40.32 0.03
C ILE A 236 -14.18 -40.61 -1.46
N ARG A 237 -15.39 -41.07 -1.84
CA ARG A 237 -15.76 -41.30 -3.24
C ARG A 237 -15.69 -40.03 -4.08
N LYS A 238 -16.10 -38.87 -3.50
CA LYS A 238 -16.01 -37.58 -4.18
C LYS A 238 -14.54 -37.24 -4.48
N PHE A 239 -13.66 -37.34 -3.48
CA PHE A 239 -12.23 -37.10 -3.67
C PHE A 239 -11.56 -38.06 -4.66
N VAL A 240 -11.93 -39.33 -4.66
CA VAL A 240 -11.41 -40.30 -5.63
C VAL A 240 -11.77 -39.87 -7.05
N LYS A 241 -13.02 -39.47 -7.28
CA LYS A 241 -13.48 -39.00 -8.58
C LYS A 241 -12.73 -37.74 -9.05
N GLU A 242 -12.55 -36.75 -8.15
CA GLU A 242 -11.77 -35.54 -8.44
C GLU A 242 -10.31 -35.86 -8.78
N ILE A 243 -9.70 -36.84 -8.11
CA ILE A 243 -8.33 -37.25 -8.37
C ILE A 243 -8.22 -37.94 -9.74
N GLU A 244 -9.18 -38.82 -10.11
CA GLU A 244 -9.23 -39.49 -11.38
C GLU A 244 -9.42 -38.52 -12.54
N GLU A 245 -10.36 -37.58 -12.42
CA GLU A 245 -10.60 -36.50 -13.40
C GLU A 245 -9.35 -35.62 -13.63
N ALA A 246 -8.63 -35.24 -12.56
CA ALA A 246 -7.40 -34.48 -12.66
C ALA A 246 -6.21 -35.24 -13.25
N GLU A 247 -6.16 -36.56 -13.12
CA GLU A 247 -5.14 -37.43 -13.74
C GLU A 247 -5.42 -37.66 -15.24
N GLU A 248 -6.68 -37.68 -15.65
CA GLU A 248 -7.09 -37.78 -17.08
C GLU A 248 -6.79 -36.49 -17.86
N GLU A 249 -6.95 -35.32 -17.25
CA GLU A 249 -6.63 -34.03 -17.89
C GLU A 249 -5.13 -33.79 -18.11
N ASN A 250 -4.27 -34.49 -17.37
CA ASN A 250 -2.81 -34.35 -17.45
C ASN A 250 -2.14 -35.42 -18.33
N THR A 251 -2.91 -36.29 -19.03
CA THR A 251 -2.41 -37.33 -19.93
C THR A 251 -2.72 -36.99 -21.38
#